data_0a051a80000731451944da52b9175477
#
_entry.id   0a051a80000731451944da52b9175477
#
_cell.length_a   1.000
_cell.length_b   1.000
_cell.length_c   1.000
_cell.angle_alpha   90.00
_cell.angle_beta   90.00
_cell.angle_gamma   90.00
#
_symmetry.space_group_name_H-M   'P 1'
#
loop_
_entity.id
_entity.type
_entity.pdbx_description
1 polymer ?
#
loop_
_entity_poly.entity_id
_entity_poly.type
_entity_poly.pdbx_seq_one_letter_code
_entity_poly.pdbx_strand_id
1 'polypeptide(L)'
;MRRLRPPDGDRAAFHFLERKAEPVKISDCNWQQIEAYLKTDDRVILPLGSTEQHAQLSLSVDSILSERVAVEAAEPFGIPVFPVLAYGITPYFISYPGTISLRMETYAAIIRDILDGLKRQGFRRILIVNGHGGNQPGGSLAVEWMADNPGVAVKFHNWWNAPKTFAKVQEIDKVASHASWMENFPWTRLAGQVLPTEQKPMIDFGRMRVMDPDAVKAYVGDGNFGGYYQRPDDEMQAIWDVAITETRELLEGPWK
;
A
#
# COMPACT_ATOMS: atom_id res chain seq x y z
N MET A 1 50.40 58.69 1.17
CA MET A 1 49.85 57.48 0.46
C MET A 1 49.63 56.40 1.52
N ARG A 2 48.39 56.27 1.99
CA ARG A 2 47.95 55.18 2.88
C ARG A 2 47.24 54.12 2.03
N ARG A 3 47.76 52.90 1.99
CA ARG A 3 47.09 51.76 1.37
C ARG A 3 46.00 51.25 2.31
N LEU A 4 44.77 51.26 1.84
CA LEU A 4 43.62 50.62 2.49
C LEU A 4 43.71 49.12 2.21
N ARG A 5 43.59 48.30 3.28
CA ARG A 5 43.37 46.85 3.17
C ARG A 5 41.89 46.61 2.86
N PRO A 6 41.56 45.59 2.04
CA PRO A 6 40.21 45.17 1.87
C PRO A 6 39.69 44.40 3.11
N PRO A 7 38.39 44.46 3.39
CA PRO A 7 37.82 43.75 4.55
C PRO A 7 37.80 42.24 4.32
N ASP A 8 37.99 41.51 5.39
CA ASP A 8 37.99 40.07 5.47
C ASP A 8 36.64 39.50 5.01
N GLY A 9 36.77 38.45 4.20
CA GLY A 9 35.64 37.78 3.57
C GLY A 9 34.70 37.14 4.59
N ASP A 10 33.45 37.43 4.39
CA ASP A 10 32.32 36.73 4.96
C ASP A 10 32.33 35.30 4.42
N ARG A 11 32.71 34.34 5.27
CA ARG A 11 32.48 32.92 5.02
C ARG A 11 30.98 32.70 5.14
N ALA A 12 30.28 32.80 4.03
CA ALA A 12 28.91 32.32 3.92
C ALA A 12 28.90 30.86 4.31
N ALA A 13 28.43 30.58 5.50
CA ALA A 13 28.06 29.24 5.93
C ALA A 13 26.99 28.74 4.99
N PHE A 14 27.35 27.81 4.11
CA PHE A 14 26.40 26.99 3.39
C PHE A 14 25.65 26.17 4.43
N HIS A 15 24.54 26.70 4.93
CA HIS A 15 23.51 25.89 5.52
C HIS A 15 22.96 24.98 4.40
N PHE A 16 23.42 23.75 4.40
CA PHE A 16 22.65 22.67 3.79
C PHE A 16 21.31 22.63 4.57
N LEU A 17 20.33 23.36 4.08
CA LEU A 17 18.95 23.07 4.39
C LEU A 17 18.71 21.64 3.89
N GLU A 18 18.59 20.70 4.82
CA GLU A 18 18.00 19.39 4.53
C GLU A 18 16.66 19.68 3.87
N ARG A 19 16.61 19.58 2.53
CA ARG A 19 15.33 19.54 1.83
C ARG A 19 14.63 18.31 2.39
N LYS A 20 13.54 18.49 3.13
CA LYS A 20 12.58 17.44 3.33
C LYS A 20 12.30 16.86 1.94
N ALA A 21 12.55 15.56 1.78
CA ALA A 21 12.22 14.87 0.54
C ALA A 21 10.74 15.11 0.27
N GLU A 22 10.42 15.73 -0.86
CA GLU A 22 9.02 15.95 -1.23
C GLU A 22 8.39 14.59 -1.53
N PRO A 23 7.09 14.38 -1.22
CA PRO A 23 6.40 13.12 -1.53
C PRO A 23 6.46 12.88 -3.04
N VAL A 24 7.01 11.73 -3.44
CA VAL A 24 7.28 11.45 -4.86
C VAL A 24 6.20 10.54 -5.43
N LYS A 25 4.95 11.04 -5.52
CA LYS A 25 3.95 10.37 -6.35
C LYS A 25 4.29 10.58 -7.83
N ILE A 26 4.25 9.54 -8.63
CA ILE A 26 4.48 9.65 -10.07
C ILE A 26 3.52 10.65 -10.73
N SER A 27 2.30 10.78 -10.21
CA SER A 27 1.33 11.80 -10.68
C SER A 27 1.84 13.24 -10.57
N ASP A 28 2.79 13.50 -9.68
CA ASP A 28 3.31 14.83 -9.38
C ASP A 28 4.71 15.04 -9.99
N CYS A 29 5.19 14.06 -10.78
CA CYS A 29 6.50 14.07 -11.41
C CYS A 29 6.40 14.13 -12.93
N ASN A 30 7.41 14.73 -13.55
CA ASN A 30 7.66 14.56 -14.97
C ASN A 30 8.84 13.56 -15.20
N TRP A 31 9.06 13.18 -16.46
CA TRP A 31 10.06 12.17 -16.79
C TRP A 31 11.51 12.62 -16.47
N GLN A 32 11.83 13.92 -16.54
CA GLN A 32 13.17 14.43 -16.23
C GLN A 32 13.49 14.29 -14.73
N GLN A 33 12.49 14.45 -13.85
CA GLN A 33 12.65 14.24 -12.41
C GLN A 33 12.96 12.77 -12.12
N ILE A 34 12.28 11.84 -12.79
CA ILE A 34 12.55 10.40 -12.64
C ILE A 34 13.91 10.03 -13.23
N GLU A 35 14.31 10.59 -14.37
CA GLU A 35 15.66 10.40 -14.93
C GLU A 35 16.75 10.91 -13.97
N ALA A 36 16.51 12.04 -13.31
CA ALA A 36 17.43 12.57 -12.32
C ALA A 36 17.50 11.66 -11.07
N TYR A 37 16.36 11.17 -10.58
CA TYR A 37 16.30 10.24 -9.47
C TYR A 37 17.09 8.96 -9.74
N LEU A 38 16.91 8.34 -10.90
CA LEU A 38 17.59 7.11 -11.31
C LEU A 38 19.12 7.20 -11.39
N LYS A 39 19.70 8.41 -11.35
CA LYS A 39 21.16 8.60 -11.26
C LYS A 39 21.71 8.33 -9.84
N THR A 40 20.84 8.33 -8.83
CA THR A 40 21.24 8.23 -7.42
C THR A 40 20.59 7.07 -6.68
N ASP A 41 19.40 6.64 -7.10
CA ASP A 41 18.63 5.55 -6.47
C ASP A 41 17.85 4.77 -7.53
N ASP A 42 17.65 3.47 -7.30
CA ASP A 42 16.92 2.57 -8.20
C ASP A 42 15.71 1.91 -7.52
N ARG A 43 15.32 2.39 -6.33
CA ARG A 43 14.14 1.93 -5.59
C ARG A 43 12.86 2.52 -6.18
N VAL A 44 11.78 1.77 -6.10
CA VAL A 44 10.44 2.19 -6.51
C VAL A 44 9.39 1.43 -5.75
N ILE A 45 8.20 2.03 -5.59
CA ILE A 45 7.05 1.38 -4.97
C ILE A 45 5.90 1.26 -5.97
N LEU A 46 5.30 0.07 -6.01
CA LEU A 46 4.08 -0.24 -6.75
C LEU A 46 2.96 -0.62 -5.75
N PRO A 47 2.01 0.25 -5.47
CA PRO A 47 0.84 -0.11 -4.67
C PRO A 47 -0.14 -0.97 -5.47
N LEU A 48 -0.70 -1.99 -4.83
CA LEU A 48 -1.76 -2.84 -5.37
C LEU A 48 -2.99 -2.78 -4.46
N GLY A 49 -4.14 -2.49 -5.03
CA GLY A 49 -5.41 -2.47 -4.35
C GLY A 49 -6.45 -3.38 -4.99
N SER A 50 -7.70 -3.12 -4.69
CA SER A 50 -8.86 -3.66 -5.40
C SER A 50 -9.98 -2.61 -5.42
N THR A 51 -11.04 -2.90 -6.17
CA THR A 51 -12.33 -2.21 -6.10
C THR A 51 -13.35 -3.27 -5.71
N GLU A 52 -13.67 -3.35 -4.42
CA GLU A 52 -14.55 -4.37 -3.87
C GLU A 52 -15.35 -3.87 -2.66
N GLN A 53 -16.37 -4.62 -2.30
CA GLN A 53 -17.16 -4.34 -1.11
C GLN A 53 -16.30 -4.31 0.16
N HIS A 54 -16.55 -3.32 1.03
CA HIS A 54 -15.97 -3.16 2.37
C HIS A 54 -17.03 -2.70 3.36
N ALA A 55 -18.16 -3.42 3.40
CA ALA A 55 -19.32 -3.06 4.23
C ALA A 55 -19.74 -1.59 3.99
N GLN A 56 -19.69 -0.73 5.01
CA GLN A 56 -20.07 0.68 4.93
C GLN A 56 -18.91 1.61 4.54
N LEU A 57 -17.71 1.06 4.29
CA LEU A 57 -16.55 1.84 3.86
C LEU A 57 -16.53 2.04 2.34
N SER A 58 -15.54 2.80 1.88
CA SER A 58 -15.31 2.98 0.45
C SER A 58 -15.07 1.66 -0.27
N LEU A 59 -15.58 1.51 -1.49
CA LEU A 59 -15.22 0.39 -2.38
C LEU A 59 -13.73 0.38 -2.77
N SER A 60 -13.00 1.45 -2.51
CA SER A 60 -11.58 1.61 -2.81
C SER A 60 -10.68 1.53 -1.57
N VAL A 61 -11.14 0.94 -0.46
CA VAL A 61 -10.37 0.82 0.79
C VAL A 61 -8.95 0.31 0.52
N ASP A 62 -8.82 -0.80 -0.17
CA ASP A 62 -7.54 -1.44 -0.47
C ASP A 62 -6.58 -0.53 -1.24
N SER A 63 -7.13 0.22 -2.20
CA SER A 63 -6.37 1.17 -3.02
C SER A 63 -5.96 2.39 -2.20
N ILE A 64 -6.87 2.95 -1.41
CA ILE A 64 -6.61 4.11 -0.55
C ILE A 64 -5.51 3.79 0.46
N LEU A 65 -5.61 2.64 1.12
CA LEU A 65 -4.68 2.26 2.17
C LEU A 65 -3.31 1.86 1.62
N SER A 66 -3.25 1.07 0.54
CA SER A 66 -1.97 0.67 -0.07
C SER A 66 -1.21 1.84 -0.67
N GLU A 67 -1.89 2.76 -1.37
CA GLU A 67 -1.25 3.96 -1.90
C GLU A 67 -0.74 4.85 -0.77
N ARG A 68 -1.58 5.08 0.25
CA ARG A 68 -1.24 6.00 1.33
C ARG A 68 -0.07 5.51 2.18
N VAL A 69 -0.05 4.24 2.58
CA VAL A 69 1.08 3.68 3.35
C VAL A 69 2.37 3.69 2.53
N ALA A 70 2.27 3.42 1.21
CA ALA A 70 3.40 3.48 0.30
C ALA A 70 3.99 4.89 0.20
N VAL A 71 3.15 5.91 0.04
CA VAL A 71 3.57 7.32 -0.05
C VAL A 71 4.21 7.78 1.25
N GLU A 72 3.53 7.60 2.40
CA GLU A 72 4.03 8.05 3.69
C GLU A 72 5.33 7.32 4.12
N ALA A 73 5.48 6.05 3.71
CA ALA A 73 6.75 5.34 3.93
C ALA A 73 7.88 5.86 3.03
N ALA A 74 7.58 6.26 1.79
CA ALA A 74 8.55 6.72 0.80
C ALA A 74 9.05 8.16 1.04
N GLU A 75 8.22 9.02 1.65
CA GLU A 75 8.50 10.45 1.84
C GLU A 75 9.90 10.79 2.35
N PRO A 76 10.45 10.12 3.40
CA PRO A 76 11.78 10.48 3.91
C PRO A 76 12.92 10.22 2.92
N PHE A 77 12.70 9.35 1.94
CA PHE A 77 13.70 8.92 0.96
C PHE A 77 13.52 9.54 -0.42
N GLY A 78 12.36 10.15 -0.69
CA GLY A 78 11.99 10.62 -2.02
C GLY A 78 11.85 9.49 -3.05
N ILE A 79 11.49 8.26 -2.61
CA ILE A 79 11.34 7.10 -3.49
C ILE A 79 10.06 7.26 -4.33
N PRO A 80 10.11 7.08 -5.67
CA PRO A 80 8.92 7.16 -6.51
C PRO A 80 7.87 6.11 -6.16
N VAL A 81 6.61 6.56 -6.04
CA VAL A 81 5.44 5.72 -5.84
C VAL A 81 4.57 5.79 -7.09
N PHE A 82 4.42 4.67 -7.77
CA PHE A 82 3.57 4.56 -8.96
C PHE A 82 2.10 4.61 -8.60
N PRO A 83 1.20 4.95 -9.55
CA PRO A 83 -0.23 4.92 -9.31
C PRO A 83 -0.68 3.53 -8.86
N VAL A 84 -1.61 3.48 -7.92
CA VAL A 84 -2.14 2.21 -7.43
C VAL A 84 -2.86 1.44 -8.55
N LEU A 85 -2.60 0.14 -8.66
CA LEU A 85 -3.44 -0.75 -9.47
C LEU A 85 -4.74 -1.03 -8.70
N ALA A 86 -5.81 -0.32 -9.08
CA ALA A 86 -7.07 -0.30 -8.34
C ALA A 86 -7.98 -1.50 -8.60
N TYR A 87 -7.57 -2.45 -9.43
CA TYR A 87 -8.33 -3.68 -9.74
C TYR A 87 -7.50 -4.90 -9.40
N GLY A 88 -8.08 -5.80 -8.60
CA GLY A 88 -7.45 -7.02 -8.12
C GLY A 88 -8.30 -8.27 -8.42
N ILE A 89 -7.97 -9.37 -7.76
CA ILE A 89 -8.63 -10.66 -7.88
C ILE A 89 -9.60 -10.83 -6.70
N THR A 90 -10.89 -10.61 -6.93
CA THR A 90 -11.93 -10.71 -5.89
C THR A 90 -13.21 -11.43 -6.38
N PRO A 91 -13.10 -12.66 -6.91
CA PRO A 91 -14.22 -13.34 -7.55
C PRO A 91 -15.39 -13.65 -6.61
N TYR A 92 -15.13 -13.85 -5.31
CA TYR A 92 -16.18 -14.17 -4.34
C TYR A 92 -17.07 -12.98 -3.97
N PHE A 93 -16.67 -11.73 -4.31
CA PHE A 93 -17.46 -10.53 -4.02
C PHE A 93 -18.19 -9.93 -5.22
N ILE A 94 -18.14 -10.55 -6.39
CA ILE A 94 -18.73 -9.97 -7.63
C ILE A 94 -20.25 -9.80 -7.56
N SER A 95 -20.94 -10.47 -6.65
CA SER A 95 -22.38 -10.26 -6.39
C SER A 95 -22.70 -9.03 -5.54
N TYR A 96 -21.68 -8.35 -4.98
CA TYR A 96 -21.85 -7.04 -4.36
C TYR A 96 -21.67 -5.95 -5.42
N PRO A 97 -22.69 -5.10 -5.66
CA PRO A 97 -22.60 -4.04 -6.66
C PRO A 97 -21.40 -3.12 -6.46
N GLY A 98 -20.70 -2.79 -7.54
CA GLY A 98 -19.49 -1.98 -7.52
C GLY A 98 -18.19 -2.78 -7.40
N THR A 99 -18.25 -4.06 -7.07
CA THR A 99 -17.05 -4.92 -7.07
C THR A 99 -16.67 -5.32 -8.48
N ILE A 100 -15.40 -5.17 -8.84
CA ILE A 100 -14.83 -5.57 -10.13
C ILE A 100 -13.64 -6.49 -9.89
N SER A 101 -13.72 -7.72 -10.37
CA SER A 101 -12.62 -8.69 -10.27
C SER A 101 -11.91 -8.86 -11.61
N LEU A 102 -10.59 -8.83 -11.59
CA LEU A 102 -9.79 -9.31 -12.72
C LEU A 102 -9.74 -10.85 -12.72
N ARG A 103 -9.55 -11.43 -13.92
CA ARG A 103 -9.13 -12.81 -14.03
C ARG A 103 -7.67 -12.95 -13.61
N MET A 104 -7.30 -14.14 -13.12
CA MET A 104 -5.94 -14.44 -12.68
C MET A 104 -4.91 -14.16 -13.78
N GLU A 105 -5.16 -14.63 -15.00
CA GLU A 105 -4.25 -14.41 -16.13
C GLU A 105 -4.11 -12.96 -16.52
N THR A 106 -5.19 -12.17 -16.45
CA THR A 106 -5.17 -10.73 -16.73
C THR A 106 -4.33 -10.00 -15.67
N TYR A 107 -4.58 -10.31 -14.38
CA TYR A 107 -3.83 -9.73 -13.28
C TYR A 107 -2.34 -10.05 -13.41
N ALA A 108 -2.00 -11.32 -13.68
CA ALA A 108 -0.61 -11.75 -13.87
C ALA A 108 0.07 -11.02 -15.03
N ALA A 109 -0.63 -10.86 -16.16
CA ALA A 109 -0.12 -10.13 -17.32
C ALA A 109 0.17 -8.66 -16.98
N ILE A 110 -0.75 -7.96 -16.30
CA ILE A 110 -0.57 -6.56 -15.89
C ILE A 110 0.65 -6.42 -14.98
N ILE A 111 0.80 -7.28 -13.97
CA ILE A 111 1.94 -7.21 -13.04
C ILE A 111 3.26 -7.44 -13.79
N ARG A 112 3.33 -8.42 -14.71
CA ARG A 112 4.51 -8.68 -15.53
C ARG A 112 4.86 -7.47 -16.40
N ASP A 113 3.91 -6.90 -17.12
CA ASP A 113 4.12 -5.75 -17.98
C ASP A 113 4.65 -4.53 -17.18
N ILE A 114 4.11 -4.31 -15.97
CA ILE A 114 4.59 -3.24 -15.09
C ILE A 114 6.02 -3.52 -14.62
N LEU A 115 6.33 -4.73 -14.14
CA LEU A 115 7.68 -5.10 -13.70
C LEU A 115 8.71 -4.99 -14.84
N ASP A 116 8.36 -5.43 -16.05
CA ASP A 116 9.19 -5.29 -17.26
C ASP A 116 9.41 -3.82 -17.59
N GLY A 117 8.37 -3.00 -17.48
CA GLY A 117 8.44 -1.55 -17.65
C GLY A 117 9.39 -0.90 -16.66
N LEU A 118 9.23 -1.20 -15.36
CA LEU A 118 10.09 -0.68 -14.29
C LEU A 118 11.56 -1.08 -14.50
N LYS A 119 11.82 -2.36 -14.79
CA LYS A 119 13.16 -2.85 -15.10
C LYS A 119 13.78 -2.12 -16.31
N ARG A 120 13.00 -1.91 -17.38
CA ARG A 120 13.44 -1.20 -18.59
C ARG A 120 13.83 0.24 -18.30
N GLN A 121 13.11 0.91 -17.40
CA GLN A 121 13.39 2.28 -16.97
C GLN A 121 14.68 2.40 -16.13
N GLY A 122 15.16 1.34 -15.53
CA GLY A 122 16.36 1.34 -14.68
C GLY A 122 16.11 1.04 -13.21
N PHE A 123 14.87 0.86 -12.78
CA PHE A 123 14.57 0.41 -11.42
C PHE A 123 15.07 -1.01 -11.19
N ARG A 124 15.63 -1.27 -10.01
CA ARG A 124 16.22 -2.58 -9.65
C ARG A 124 15.73 -3.10 -8.29
N ARG A 125 15.20 -2.22 -7.46
CA ARG A 125 14.67 -2.54 -6.14
C ARG A 125 13.21 -2.11 -6.09
N ILE A 126 12.30 -3.06 -6.23
CA ILE A 126 10.86 -2.83 -6.37
C ILE A 126 10.17 -3.32 -5.11
N LEU A 127 9.47 -2.45 -4.38
CA LEU A 127 8.58 -2.84 -3.31
C LEU A 127 7.13 -2.81 -3.82
N ILE A 128 6.49 -3.97 -3.86
CA ILE A 128 5.05 -4.08 -4.09
C ILE A 128 4.37 -3.95 -2.73
N VAL A 129 3.56 -2.91 -2.54
CA VAL A 129 2.73 -2.72 -1.33
C VAL A 129 1.31 -3.14 -1.65
N ASN A 130 0.96 -4.33 -1.20
CA ASN A 130 -0.36 -4.91 -1.46
C ASN A 130 -1.37 -4.54 -0.37
N GLY A 131 -2.56 -4.08 -0.76
CA GLY A 131 -3.69 -3.76 0.10
C GLY A 131 -4.80 -4.81 0.10
N HIS A 132 -4.74 -5.82 -0.78
CA HIS A 132 -5.84 -6.74 -1.03
C HIS A 132 -5.44 -8.22 -0.91
N GLY A 133 -6.21 -8.98 -0.12
CA GLY A 133 -5.93 -10.39 0.14
C GLY A 133 -5.95 -11.28 -1.12
N GLY A 134 -6.84 -11.01 -2.07
CA GLY A 134 -6.95 -11.76 -3.34
C GLY A 134 -5.75 -11.58 -4.27
N ASN A 135 -4.92 -10.58 -4.06
CA ASN A 135 -3.72 -10.31 -4.87
C ASN A 135 -2.50 -11.17 -4.48
N GLN A 136 -2.61 -12.05 -3.49
CA GLN A 136 -1.52 -12.94 -3.05
C GLN A 136 -0.75 -13.66 -4.17
N PRO A 137 -1.39 -14.11 -5.28
CA PRO A 137 -0.66 -14.69 -6.40
C PRO A 137 0.41 -13.78 -7.00
N GLY A 138 0.29 -12.46 -6.84
CA GLY A 138 1.31 -11.49 -7.24
C GLY A 138 2.67 -11.70 -6.57
N GLY A 139 2.69 -12.19 -5.31
CA GLY A 139 3.93 -12.54 -4.62
C GLY A 139 4.66 -13.71 -5.27
N SER A 140 3.95 -14.79 -5.61
CA SER A 140 4.52 -15.94 -6.32
C SER A 140 4.97 -15.56 -7.74
N LEU A 141 4.19 -14.74 -8.42
CA LEU A 141 4.52 -14.20 -9.74
C LEU A 141 5.81 -13.36 -9.69
N ALA A 142 5.99 -12.54 -8.66
CA ALA A 142 7.21 -11.74 -8.50
C ALA A 142 8.45 -12.62 -8.34
N VAL A 143 8.34 -13.73 -7.59
CA VAL A 143 9.43 -14.72 -7.44
C VAL A 143 9.76 -15.39 -8.77
N GLU A 144 8.75 -15.84 -9.52
CA GLU A 144 8.92 -16.42 -10.86
C GLU A 144 9.58 -15.40 -11.83
N TRP A 145 9.08 -14.16 -11.82
CA TRP A 145 9.61 -13.10 -12.68
C TRP A 145 11.08 -12.76 -12.36
N MET A 146 11.47 -12.73 -11.07
CA MET A 146 12.86 -12.52 -10.67
C MET A 146 13.80 -13.60 -11.17
N ALA A 147 13.34 -14.86 -11.30
CA ALA A 147 14.17 -15.95 -11.81
C ALA A 147 14.63 -15.69 -13.25
N ASP A 148 13.79 -15.06 -14.05
CA ASP A 148 14.10 -14.67 -15.46
C ASP A 148 14.74 -13.27 -15.56
N ASN A 149 14.84 -12.53 -14.44
CA ASN A 149 15.28 -11.15 -14.40
C ASN A 149 16.42 -10.93 -13.37
N PRO A 150 17.60 -11.54 -13.57
CA PRO A 150 18.70 -11.41 -12.62
C PRO A 150 19.12 -9.94 -12.45
N GLY A 151 19.48 -9.59 -11.21
CA GLY A 151 19.89 -8.23 -10.84
C GLY A 151 18.75 -7.28 -10.47
N VAL A 152 17.49 -7.74 -10.49
CA VAL A 152 16.34 -7.04 -9.93
C VAL A 152 15.87 -7.75 -8.67
N ALA A 153 15.50 -7.00 -7.64
CA ALA A 153 14.90 -7.51 -6.41
C ALA A 153 13.48 -6.97 -6.29
N VAL A 154 12.52 -7.86 -6.03
CA VAL A 154 11.11 -7.50 -5.80
C VAL A 154 10.72 -8.03 -4.42
N LYS A 155 10.21 -7.14 -3.57
CA LYS A 155 9.56 -7.51 -2.32
C LYS A 155 8.05 -7.39 -2.48
N PHE A 156 7.30 -8.35 -1.94
CA PHE A 156 5.83 -8.31 -1.89
C PHE A 156 5.39 -8.18 -0.43
N HIS A 157 4.76 -7.07 -0.10
CA HIS A 157 4.42 -6.67 1.26
C HIS A 157 2.90 -6.49 1.40
N ASN A 158 2.30 -7.34 2.21
CA ASN A 158 0.91 -7.16 2.65
C ASN A 158 0.92 -6.28 3.89
N TRP A 159 0.71 -5.00 3.74
CA TRP A 159 0.89 -4.03 4.82
C TRP A 159 0.01 -4.34 6.06
N TRP A 160 -1.26 -4.78 5.86
CA TRP A 160 -2.23 -4.98 6.95
C TRP A 160 -1.96 -6.21 7.84
N ASN A 161 -1.28 -7.21 7.32
CA ASN A 161 -0.92 -8.44 8.04
C ASN A 161 0.58 -8.63 8.20
N ALA A 162 1.35 -7.59 7.97
CA ALA A 162 2.76 -7.56 8.29
C ALA A 162 2.97 -7.78 9.80
N PRO A 163 4.04 -8.47 10.22
CA PRO A 163 4.16 -8.97 11.59
C PRO A 163 3.96 -7.93 12.68
N LYS A 164 4.57 -6.75 12.56
CA LYS A 164 4.47 -5.68 13.56
C LYS A 164 3.10 -5.00 13.51
N THR A 165 2.61 -4.70 12.31
CA THR A 165 1.29 -4.10 12.09
C THR A 165 0.19 -5.00 12.61
N PHE A 166 0.22 -6.31 12.28
CA PHE A 166 -0.79 -7.24 12.76
C PHE A 166 -0.69 -7.48 14.28
N ALA A 167 0.51 -7.49 14.85
CA ALA A 167 0.67 -7.54 16.31
C ALA A 167 -0.01 -6.35 17.00
N LYS A 168 0.11 -5.15 16.41
CA LYS A 168 -0.58 -3.94 16.92
C LYS A 168 -2.09 -4.03 16.80
N VAL A 169 -2.61 -4.57 15.69
CA VAL A 169 -4.04 -4.86 15.52
C VAL A 169 -4.52 -5.81 16.63
N GLN A 170 -3.80 -6.90 16.88
CA GLN A 170 -4.18 -7.90 17.89
C GLN A 170 -4.03 -7.42 19.34
N GLU A 171 -3.22 -6.41 19.59
CA GLU A 171 -3.11 -5.72 20.88
C GLU A 171 -4.38 -4.93 21.18
N ILE A 172 -4.98 -4.29 20.17
CA ILE A 172 -6.20 -3.47 20.30
C ILE A 172 -7.43 -4.37 20.39
N ASP A 173 -7.62 -5.27 19.44
CA ASP A 173 -8.74 -6.23 19.46
C ASP A 173 -8.36 -7.49 18.65
N LYS A 174 -8.62 -8.65 19.23
CA LYS A 174 -8.32 -9.95 18.60
C LYS A 174 -9.26 -10.30 17.45
N VAL A 175 -10.45 -9.68 17.39
CA VAL A 175 -11.44 -9.90 16.35
C VAL A 175 -11.33 -8.77 15.33
N ALA A 176 -10.48 -8.98 14.33
CA ALA A 176 -10.18 -8.04 13.28
C ALA A 176 -10.12 -8.77 11.94
N SER A 177 -10.79 -8.25 10.91
CA SER A 177 -10.92 -8.92 9.63
C SER A 177 -11.24 -7.94 8.49
N HIS A 178 -11.43 -8.48 7.28
CA HIS A 178 -11.91 -7.74 6.11
C HIS A 178 -13.19 -6.94 6.41
N ALA A 179 -13.22 -5.70 5.98
CA ALA A 179 -14.31 -4.74 6.13
C ALA A 179 -14.73 -4.48 7.60
N SER A 180 -13.87 -4.80 8.57
CA SER A 180 -14.07 -4.49 9.97
C SER A 180 -13.35 -3.19 10.37
N TRP A 181 -13.38 -2.90 11.66
CA TRP A 181 -12.73 -1.74 12.26
C TRP A 181 -11.26 -1.57 11.84
N MET A 182 -10.50 -2.66 11.59
CA MET A 182 -9.07 -2.57 11.25
C MET A 182 -8.80 -1.90 9.89
N GLU A 183 -9.82 -1.72 9.07
CA GLU A 183 -9.75 -1.02 7.78
C GLU A 183 -10.52 0.32 7.81
N ASN A 184 -11.16 0.65 8.95
CA ASN A 184 -11.96 1.84 9.15
C ASN A 184 -11.09 3.02 9.62
N PHE A 185 -10.20 3.49 8.77
CA PHE A 185 -9.43 4.71 8.99
C PHE A 185 -10.25 5.97 8.60
N PRO A 186 -9.95 7.15 9.16
CA PRO A 186 -10.67 8.37 8.80
C PRO A 186 -10.81 8.63 7.30
N TRP A 187 -9.80 8.22 6.51
CA TRP A 187 -9.75 8.42 5.07
C TRP A 187 -10.39 7.29 4.23
N THR A 188 -10.89 6.23 4.84
CA THR A 188 -11.67 5.17 4.18
C THR A 188 -13.18 5.31 4.40
N ARG A 189 -13.58 6.20 5.30
CA ARG A 189 -14.98 6.45 5.70
C ARG A 189 -15.74 7.24 4.64
N LEU A 190 -17.01 6.95 4.53
CA LEU A 190 -17.96 7.71 3.71
C LEU A 190 -18.90 8.54 4.58
N ALA A 191 -19.14 9.78 4.18
CA ALA A 191 -20.05 10.67 4.90
C ALA A 191 -21.48 10.11 4.94
N GLY A 192 -22.16 10.28 6.08
CA GLY A 192 -23.57 9.90 6.24
C GLY A 192 -23.82 8.41 6.45
N GLN A 193 -22.78 7.58 6.58
CA GLN A 193 -22.94 6.17 6.91
C GLN A 193 -23.19 5.99 8.42
N VAL A 194 -24.18 5.16 8.75
CA VAL A 194 -24.45 4.73 10.13
C VAL A 194 -23.87 3.34 10.31
N LEU A 195 -22.91 3.22 11.23
CA LEU A 195 -22.23 1.96 11.49
C LEU A 195 -22.95 1.18 12.60
N PRO A 196 -23.05 -0.16 12.50
CA PRO A 196 -23.49 -0.99 13.62
C PRO A 196 -22.55 -0.83 14.84
N THR A 197 -23.12 -0.85 16.02
CA THR A 197 -22.38 -0.71 17.29
C THR A 197 -21.96 -2.05 17.89
N GLU A 198 -22.62 -3.13 17.47
CA GLU A 198 -22.35 -4.48 17.97
C GLU A 198 -21.21 -5.14 17.18
N GLN A 199 -20.45 -5.96 17.89
CA GLN A 199 -19.41 -6.77 17.28
C GLN A 199 -20.04 -7.91 16.48
N LYS A 200 -19.71 -8.01 15.20
CA LYS A 200 -20.14 -9.13 14.35
C LYS A 200 -19.28 -10.37 14.67
N PRO A 201 -19.90 -11.56 14.85
CA PRO A 201 -19.16 -12.79 14.96
C PRO A 201 -18.33 -13.07 13.72
N MET A 202 -17.14 -13.68 13.88
CA MET A 202 -16.32 -14.10 12.74
C MET A 202 -17.07 -15.15 11.90
N ILE A 203 -17.00 -14.98 10.57
CA ILE A 203 -17.50 -15.98 9.63
C ILE A 203 -16.61 -17.23 9.64
N ASP A 204 -17.16 -18.34 9.18
CA ASP A 204 -16.37 -19.54 8.87
C ASP A 204 -15.77 -19.41 7.46
N PHE A 205 -14.47 -19.16 7.38
CA PHE A 205 -13.74 -19.05 6.10
C PHE A 205 -13.72 -20.37 5.30
N GLY A 206 -13.69 -21.51 5.99
CA GLY A 206 -13.73 -22.81 5.34
C GLY A 206 -15.03 -22.99 4.55
N ARG A 207 -16.14 -22.59 5.17
CA ARG A 207 -17.46 -22.59 4.56
C ARG A 207 -17.55 -21.60 3.40
N MET A 208 -17.08 -20.36 3.58
CA MET A 208 -17.13 -19.32 2.54
C MET A 208 -16.36 -19.74 1.27
N ARG A 209 -15.21 -20.39 1.41
CA ARG A 209 -14.32 -20.76 0.27
C ARG A 209 -14.92 -21.73 -0.73
N VAL A 210 -15.98 -22.43 -0.39
CA VAL A 210 -16.67 -23.40 -1.26
C VAL A 210 -18.00 -22.89 -1.78
N MET A 211 -18.32 -21.61 -1.56
CA MET A 211 -19.56 -20.96 -1.99
C MET A 211 -19.34 -20.21 -3.31
N ASP A 212 -20.39 -20.17 -4.13
CA ASP A 212 -20.47 -19.21 -5.24
C ASP A 212 -20.71 -17.79 -4.73
N PRO A 213 -20.52 -16.75 -5.57
CA PRO A 213 -20.60 -15.35 -5.14
C PRO A 213 -21.96 -14.95 -4.54
N ASP A 214 -23.08 -15.49 -5.03
CA ASP A 214 -24.41 -15.18 -4.50
C ASP A 214 -24.60 -15.79 -3.12
N ALA A 215 -24.13 -17.03 -2.93
CA ALA A 215 -24.11 -17.69 -1.63
C ALA A 215 -23.18 -16.99 -0.65
N VAL A 216 -22.01 -16.50 -1.09
CA VAL A 216 -21.11 -15.66 -0.25
C VAL A 216 -21.84 -14.41 0.21
N LYS A 217 -22.50 -13.68 -0.70
CA LYS A 217 -23.25 -12.47 -0.34
C LYS A 217 -24.37 -12.75 0.64
N ALA A 218 -25.11 -13.82 0.45
CA ALA A 218 -26.18 -14.23 1.36
C ALA A 218 -25.63 -14.63 2.75
N TYR A 219 -24.46 -15.29 2.79
CA TYR A 219 -23.84 -15.77 4.03
C TYR A 219 -23.16 -14.65 4.82
N VAL A 220 -22.39 -13.81 4.16
CA VAL A 220 -21.64 -12.71 4.79
C VAL A 220 -22.53 -11.50 5.07
N GLY A 221 -23.56 -11.28 4.26
CA GLY A 221 -24.55 -10.21 4.43
C GLY A 221 -23.99 -8.86 4.05
N ASP A 222 -23.68 -8.02 5.05
CA ASP A 222 -23.20 -6.64 4.84
C ASP A 222 -21.75 -6.53 4.33
N GLY A 223 -21.00 -7.61 4.32
CA GLY A 223 -19.64 -7.66 3.80
C GLY A 223 -18.54 -7.71 4.86
N ASN A 224 -18.80 -7.34 6.11
CA ASN A 224 -17.85 -7.48 7.21
C ASN A 224 -17.67 -8.97 7.58
N PHE A 225 -16.43 -9.45 7.67
CA PHE A 225 -16.14 -10.85 8.03
C PHE A 225 -16.21 -11.12 9.52
N GLY A 226 -16.23 -10.09 10.35
CA GLY A 226 -16.32 -10.17 11.81
C GLY A 226 -15.47 -9.11 12.50
N GLY A 227 -15.88 -8.75 13.70
CA GLY A 227 -15.30 -7.66 14.48
C GLY A 227 -16.25 -6.46 14.59
N TYR A 228 -15.81 -5.45 15.31
CA TYR A 228 -16.48 -4.15 15.32
C TYR A 228 -16.37 -3.46 13.96
N TYR A 229 -17.16 -2.42 13.73
CA TYR A 229 -17.15 -1.66 12.48
C TYR A 229 -16.27 -0.41 12.58
N GLN A 230 -15.98 0.04 13.79
CA GLN A 230 -15.15 1.23 14.05
C GLN A 230 -14.45 1.10 15.40
N ARG A 231 -13.28 1.73 15.50
CA ARG A 231 -12.53 1.97 16.74
C ARG A 231 -12.16 3.45 16.83
N PRO A 232 -11.76 3.95 18.03
CA PRO A 232 -11.25 5.31 18.18
C PRO A 232 -10.12 5.66 17.20
N ASP A 233 -10.07 6.90 16.77
CA ASP A 233 -9.11 7.35 15.74
C ASP A 233 -7.65 7.30 16.23
N ASP A 234 -7.41 7.45 17.52
CA ASP A 234 -6.08 7.31 18.13
C ASP A 234 -5.57 5.86 18.08
N GLU A 235 -6.44 4.87 18.27
CA GLU A 235 -6.11 3.45 18.07
C GLU A 235 -5.77 3.17 16.59
N MET A 236 -6.56 3.73 15.67
CA MET A 236 -6.32 3.59 14.24
C MET A 236 -5.01 4.27 13.82
N GLN A 237 -4.70 5.44 14.36
CA GLN A 237 -3.44 6.13 14.11
C GLN A 237 -2.24 5.33 14.64
N ALA A 238 -2.37 4.71 15.81
CA ALA A 238 -1.31 3.86 16.36
C ALA A 238 -0.99 2.65 15.46
N ILE A 239 -1.99 2.04 14.81
CA ILE A 239 -1.75 0.99 13.80
C ILE A 239 -1.06 1.57 12.58
N TRP A 240 -1.51 2.74 12.12
CA TRP A 240 -0.98 3.39 10.92
C TRP A 240 0.50 3.75 11.06
N ASP A 241 0.90 4.29 12.20
CA ASP A 241 2.29 4.64 12.50
C ASP A 241 3.22 3.41 12.47
N VAL A 242 2.73 2.28 12.98
CA VAL A 242 3.46 1.00 12.89
C VAL A 242 3.55 0.51 11.44
N ALA A 243 2.45 0.59 10.68
CA ALA A 243 2.41 0.16 9.28
C ALA A 243 3.37 0.96 8.40
N ILE A 244 3.42 2.29 8.56
CA ILE A 244 4.40 3.15 7.88
C ILE A 244 5.82 2.75 8.25
N THR A 245 6.11 2.57 9.55
CA THR A 245 7.44 2.24 10.04
C THR A 245 7.89 0.88 9.50
N GLU A 246 7.04 -0.14 9.55
CA GLU A 246 7.34 -1.48 9.05
C GLU A 246 7.54 -1.50 7.53
N THR A 247 6.74 -0.74 6.77
CA THR A 247 6.91 -0.58 5.32
C THR A 247 8.21 0.14 4.99
N ARG A 248 8.59 1.15 5.79
CA ARG A 248 9.85 1.91 5.64
C ARG A 248 11.07 1.03 5.84
N GLU A 249 11.08 0.16 6.85
CA GLU A 249 12.16 -0.81 7.09
C GLU A 249 12.41 -1.71 5.87
N LEU A 250 11.36 -2.07 5.13
CA LEU A 250 11.51 -2.83 3.89
C LEU A 250 12.17 -2.04 2.76
N LEU A 251 11.98 -0.72 2.72
CA LEU A 251 12.64 0.17 1.77
C LEU A 251 14.12 0.38 2.09
N GLU A 252 14.49 0.38 3.37
CA GLU A 252 15.89 0.50 3.81
C GLU A 252 16.69 -0.76 3.50
N GLY A 253 16.10 -1.95 3.55
CA GLY A 253 16.75 -3.19 3.17
C GLY A 253 16.60 -4.31 4.19
N PRO A 254 17.41 -5.39 4.08
CA PRO A 254 18.31 -5.68 2.95
C PRO A 254 17.57 -6.02 1.65
N TRP A 255 18.21 -5.71 0.50
CA TRP A 255 17.68 -6.02 -0.84
C TRP A 255 18.40 -7.20 -1.52
N LYS A 256 19.37 -7.78 -0.84
CA LYS A 256 20.15 -8.97 -1.23
C LYS A 256 20.46 -9.82 -0.02
#